data_bbeb043f2a09643fced292156378d6cf
#
_entry.id   bbeb043f2a09643fced292156378d6cf
#
_cell.length_a   1.000
_cell.length_b   1.000
_cell.length_c   1.000
_cell.angle_alpha   90.00
_cell.angle_beta   90.00
_cell.angle_gamma   90.00
#
_symmetry.space_group_name_H-M   'P 1'
#
loop_
_entity.id
_entity.type
_entity.pdbx_description
1 polymer ?
#
loop_
_entity_poly.entity_id
_entity_poly.type
_entity_poly.pdbx_seq_one_letter_code
_entity_poly.pdbx_strand_id
1 'polypeptide(L)'
;MKFIEWLILKEGDASIINVQQVLQGKQPEWIQIVSRFPEMLQKEILEERPNPNQEDIQWISSWQLASKQPVAMNTTTLLQNKENLEAISRTPHDIIQEINKKWGLNVPAGKVYDPNPDRYQQYKQFQGSTAKPSVMVNGVIEFGVGRFIAALLRGDKQLIAWDIRSKK
;
A
#
# COMPACT_ATOMS: atom_id res chain seq x y z
N MET A 1 0.11 22.46 8.68
CA MET A 1 -0.77 21.26 8.54
C MET A 1 -0.22 20.14 9.43
N LYS A 2 -1.05 19.57 10.24
CA LYS A 2 -0.65 18.41 11.03
C LYS A 2 -0.51 17.20 10.11
N PHE A 3 0.42 16.30 10.43
CA PHE A 3 0.67 15.13 9.61
C PHE A 3 -0.59 14.27 9.39
N ILE A 4 -1.45 14.12 10.42
CA ILE A 4 -2.70 13.38 10.29
C ILE A 4 -3.63 14.03 9.27
N GLU A 5 -3.73 15.37 9.28
CA GLU A 5 -4.53 16.09 8.31
C GLU A 5 -4.00 15.88 6.89
N TRP A 6 -2.67 15.93 6.73
CA TRP A 6 -2.03 15.65 5.46
C TRP A 6 -2.29 14.20 4.99
N LEU A 7 -2.20 13.25 5.92
CA LEU A 7 -2.45 11.83 5.62
C LEU A 7 -3.91 11.62 5.19
N ILE A 8 -4.86 12.24 5.88
CA ILE A 8 -6.28 12.18 5.51
C ILE A 8 -6.50 12.78 4.13
N LEU A 9 -5.91 13.93 3.85
CA LEU A 9 -5.99 14.57 2.53
C LEU A 9 -5.37 13.69 1.45
N LYS A 10 -4.22 13.10 1.72
CA LYS A 10 -3.51 12.27 0.75
C LYS A 10 -4.18 10.91 0.53
N GLU A 11 -4.70 10.28 1.58
CA GLU A 11 -5.29 8.93 1.50
C GLU A 11 -6.82 8.93 1.40
N GLY A 12 -7.49 9.95 1.94
CA GLY A 12 -8.95 10.06 1.92
C GLY A 12 -9.51 10.82 0.74
N ASP A 13 -8.72 11.71 0.13
CA ASP A 13 -9.18 12.58 -0.94
C ASP A 13 -8.65 12.14 -2.30
N ALA A 14 -9.01 10.92 -2.69
CA ALA A 14 -8.75 10.39 -4.01
C ALA A 14 -9.44 11.20 -5.12
N SER A 15 -10.38 12.08 -4.78
CA SER A 15 -11.09 12.94 -5.71
C SER A 15 -10.22 14.07 -6.29
N ILE A 16 -9.10 14.42 -5.63
CA ILE A 16 -8.18 15.47 -6.11
C ILE A 16 -7.52 15.06 -7.42
N ILE A 17 -7.27 13.76 -7.63
CA ILE A 17 -6.61 13.30 -8.83
C ILE A 17 -7.63 13.13 -9.95
N ASN A 18 -7.49 13.95 -10.98
CA ASN A 18 -8.21 13.73 -12.24
C ASN A 18 -7.36 12.79 -13.12
N VAL A 19 -7.79 11.53 -13.21
CA VAL A 19 -7.10 10.50 -13.96
C VAL A 19 -6.86 10.90 -15.41
N GLN A 20 -7.86 11.51 -16.05
CA GLN A 20 -7.76 11.92 -17.45
C GLN A 20 -6.68 13.01 -17.63
N GLN A 21 -6.60 13.96 -16.72
CA GLN A 21 -5.58 15.01 -16.77
C GLN A 21 -4.18 14.42 -16.53
N VAL A 22 -4.04 13.51 -15.57
CA VAL A 22 -2.74 12.88 -15.27
C VAL A 22 -2.26 12.03 -16.44
N LEU A 23 -3.17 11.36 -17.14
CA LEU A 23 -2.82 10.53 -18.31
C LEU A 23 -2.48 11.36 -19.55
N GLN A 24 -2.93 12.59 -19.62
CA GLN A 24 -2.56 13.48 -20.74
C GLN A 24 -1.04 13.65 -20.80
N GLY A 25 -0.49 13.47 -21.99
CA GLY A 25 0.96 13.56 -22.21
C GLY A 25 1.78 12.35 -21.78
N LYS A 26 1.14 11.32 -21.22
CA LYS A 26 1.80 10.05 -20.94
C LYS A 26 1.88 9.19 -22.20
N GLN A 27 2.77 8.17 -22.17
CA GLN A 27 2.91 7.25 -23.31
C GLN A 27 1.60 6.48 -23.54
N PRO A 28 1.19 6.26 -24.80
CA PRO A 28 -0.06 5.55 -25.12
C PRO A 28 -0.15 4.16 -24.48
N GLU A 29 0.95 3.43 -24.43
CA GLU A 29 1.01 2.12 -23.77
C GLU A 29 0.63 2.21 -22.30
N TRP A 30 1.18 3.19 -21.57
CA TRP A 30 0.88 3.40 -20.17
C TRP A 30 -0.61 3.76 -19.95
N ILE A 31 -1.15 4.61 -20.80
CA ILE A 31 -2.57 4.97 -20.76
C ILE A 31 -3.45 3.73 -20.92
N GLN A 32 -3.15 2.86 -21.88
CA GLN A 32 -3.91 1.63 -22.09
C GLN A 32 -3.85 0.70 -20.89
N ILE A 33 -2.68 0.53 -20.30
CA ILE A 33 -2.48 -0.35 -19.14
C ILE A 33 -3.30 0.15 -17.96
N VAL A 34 -3.13 1.41 -17.58
CA VAL A 34 -3.82 2.00 -16.42
C VAL A 34 -5.34 2.01 -16.63
N SER A 35 -5.80 2.28 -17.84
CA SER A 35 -7.23 2.36 -18.17
C SER A 35 -7.98 1.04 -18.00
N ARG A 36 -7.29 -0.09 -17.92
CA ARG A 36 -7.91 -1.41 -17.71
C ARG A 36 -8.42 -1.62 -16.29
N PHE A 37 -7.93 -0.83 -15.33
CA PHE A 37 -8.23 -1.01 -13.92
C PHE A 37 -9.39 -0.13 -13.46
N PRO A 38 -10.08 -0.48 -12.36
CA PRO A 38 -11.06 0.40 -11.75
C PRO A 38 -10.47 1.77 -11.40
N GLU A 39 -11.27 2.81 -11.46
CA GLU A 39 -10.79 4.19 -11.29
C GLU A 39 -10.01 4.40 -9.99
N MET A 40 -10.49 3.84 -8.88
CA MET A 40 -9.81 3.94 -7.59
C MET A 40 -8.40 3.32 -7.64
N LEU A 41 -8.24 2.19 -8.31
CA LEU A 41 -6.93 1.56 -8.49
C LEU A 41 -6.06 2.35 -9.47
N GLN A 42 -6.65 2.92 -10.52
CA GLN A 42 -5.92 3.82 -11.43
C GLN A 42 -5.26 4.97 -10.66
N LYS A 43 -5.99 5.60 -9.75
CA LYS A 43 -5.48 6.69 -8.91
C LYS A 43 -4.30 6.24 -8.07
N GLU A 44 -4.40 5.08 -7.45
CA GLU A 44 -3.30 4.52 -6.64
C GLU A 44 -2.06 4.25 -7.49
N ILE A 45 -2.22 3.63 -8.65
CA ILE A 45 -1.11 3.35 -9.58
C ILE A 45 -0.43 4.66 -9.99
N LEU A 46 -1.20 5.67 -10.35
CA LEU A 46 -0.64 6.95 -10.80
C LEU A 46 0.05 7.72 -9.68
N GLU A 47 -0.42 7.61 -8.44
CA GLU A 47 0.26 8.21 -7.29
C GLU A 47 1.58 7.52 -6.97
N GLU A 48 1.60 6.20 -7.04
CA GLU A 48 2.79 5.40 -6.69
C GLU A 48 3.82 5.36 -7.84
N ARG A 49 3.36 5.49 -9.07
CA ARG A 49 4.20 5.47 -10.27
C ARG A 49 3.88 6.65 -11.18
N PRO A 50 4.17 7.88 -10.74
CA PRO A 50 3.89 9.08 -11.56
C PRO A 50 4.73 9.14 -12.83
N ASN A 51 5.94 8.57 -12.79
CA ASN A 51 6.87 8.52 -13.93
C ASN A 51 7.38 7.08 -14.06
N PRO A 52 6.55 6.14 -14.56
CA PRO A 52 6.93 4.75 -14.61
C PRO A 52 8.08 4.53 -15.60
N ASN A 53 9.03 3.68 -15.20
CA ASN A 53 10.05 3.19 -16.10
C ASN A 53 9.52 1.95 -16.87
N GLN A 54 10.32 1.40 -17.76
CA GLN A 54 9.90 0.26 -18.59
C GLN A 54 9.60 -1.00 -17.75
N GLU A 55 10.33 -1.19 -16.66
CA GLU A 55 10.08 -2.31 -15.73
C GLU A 55 8.75 -2.17 -15.02
N ASP A 56 8.42 -0.97 -14.56
CA ASP A 56 7.11 -0.67 -13.95
C ASP A 56 5.97 -0.95 -14.93
N ILE A 57 6.13 -0.49 -16.17
CA ILE A 57 5.13 -0.66 -17.22
C ILE A 57 4.90 -2.15 -17.51
N GLN A 58 5.98 -2.91 -17.68
CA GLN A 58 5.89 -4.35 -17.92
C GLN A 58 5.26 -5.08 -16.74
N TRP A 59 5.66 -4.75 -15.53
CA TRP A 59 5.13 -5.36 -14.31
C TRP A 59 3.63 -5.11 -14.17
N ILE A 60 3.21 -3.86 -14.24
CA ILE A 60 1.79 -3.50 -14.08
C ILE A 60 0.95 -4.02 -15.26
N SER A 61 1.54 -4.13 -16.46
CA SER A 61 0.84 -4.73 -17.60
C SER A 61 0.48 -6.21 -17.37
N SER A 62 1.24 -6.90 -16.52
CA SER A 62 1.00 -8.30 -16.17
C SER A 62 -0.06 -8.50 -15.09
N TRP A 63 -0.53 -7.43 -14.48
CA TRP A 63 -1.48 -7.50 -13.38
C TRP A 63 -2.85 -7.96 -13.83
N GLN A 64 -3.42 -8.88 -13.06
CA GLN A 64 -4.79 -9.36 -13.23
C GLN A 64 -5.51 -9.27 -11.90
N LEU A 65 -6.67 -8.64 -11.87
CA LEU A 65 -7.50 -8.56 -10.68
C LEU A 65 -8.11 -9.94 -10.39
N ALA A 66 -7.92 -10.45 -9.17
CA ALA A 66 -8.61 -11.63 -8.70
C ALA A 66 -10.07 -11.32 -8.33
N SER A 67 -10.36 -10.04 -8.01
CA SER A 67 -11.69 -9.54 -7.72
C SER A 67 -11.88 -8.15 -8.29
N LYS A 68 -13.10 -7.82 -8.72
CA LYS A 68 -13.43 -6.48 -9.23
C LYS A 68 -13.54 -5.42 -8.11
N GLN A 69 -13.56 -5.85 -6.86
CA GLN A 69 -13.65 -5.00 -5.68
C GLN A 69 -12.48 -5.31 -4.75
N PRO A 70 -12.06 -4.34 -3.93
CA PRO A 70 -11.12 -4.63 -2.86
C PRO A 70 -11.71 -5.69 -1.91
N VAL A 71 -10.83 -6.48 -1.34
CA VAL A 71 -11.21 -7.58 -0.44
C VAL A 71 -10.59 -7.38 0.94
N ALA A 72 -11.25 -7.92 1.97
CA ALA A 72 -10.70 -7.95 3.31
C ALA A 72 -9.72 -9.11 3.43
N MET A 73 -8.43 -8.79 3.54
CA MET A 73 -7.38 -9.78 3.70
C MET A 73 -7.13 -10.03 5.19
N ASN A 74 -7.02 -11.30 5.57
CA ASN A 74 -6.66 -11.67 6.93
C ASN A 74 -5.22 -11.25 7.21
N THR A 75 -5.02 -10.42 8.23
CA THR A 75 -3.70 -9.89 8.59
C THR A 75 -2.72 -11.02 8.97
N THR A 76 -3.19 -12.03 9.67
CA THR A 76 -2.37 -13.19 10.04
C THR A 76 -1.83 -13.92 8.81
N THR A 77 -2.66 -14.03 7.76
CA THR A 77 -2.22 -14.62 6.49
C THR A 77 -1.15 -13.77 5.81
N LEU A 78 -1.31 -12.45 5.82
CA LEU A 78 -0.30 -11.53 5.27
C LEU A 78 1.04 -11.65 6.02
N LEU A 79 1.00 -11.88 7.32
CA LEU A 79 2.19 -12.03 8.15
C LEU A 79 2.92 -13.36 7.94
N GLN A 80 2.35 -14.31 7.23
CA GLN A 80 3.03 -15.55 6.84
C GLN A 80 3.95 -15.35 5.62
N ASN A 81 3.78 -14.24 4.91
CA ASN A 81 4.58 -13.94 3.74
C ASN A 81 5.88 -13.24 4.16
N LYS A 82 7.01 -13.82 3.75
CA LYS A 82 8.35 -13.33 4.09
C LYS A 82 8.57 -11.87 3.66
N GLU A 83 8.09 -11.50 2.48
CA GLU A 83 8.28 -10.15 1.96
C GLU A 83 7.47 -9.11 2.75
N ASN A 84 6.30 -9.50 3.26
CA ASN A 84 5.53 -8.65 4.17
C ASN A 84 6.23 -8.47 5.52
N LEU A 85 6.89 -9.51 6.03
CA LEU A 85 7.71 -9.40 7.24
C LEU A 85 8.93 -8.50 7.00
N GLU A 86 9.51 -8.58 5.82
CA GLU A 86 10.63 -7.71 5.43
C GLU A 86 10.23 -6.24 5.42
N ALA A 87 9.01 -5.92 4.99
CA ALA A 87 8.48 -4.56 5.06
C ALA A 87 8.43 -4.05 6.51
N ILE A 88 8.07 -4.91 7.47
CA ILE A 88 8.10 -4.56 8.90
C ILE A 88 9.53 -4.28 9.35
N SER A 89 10.49 -5.07 8.92
CA SER A 89 11.91 -4.92 9.29
C SER A 89 12.54 -3.59 8.87
N ARG A 90 11.89 -2.88 7.94
CA ARG A 90 12.33 -1.59 7.42
C ARG A 90 11.76 -0.39 8.19
N THR A 91 10.94 -0.63 9.19
CA THR A 91 10.41 0.41 10.08
C THR A 91 11.36 0.67 11.25
N PRO A 92 11.22 1.79 11.99
CA PRO A 92 12.03 2.05 13.17
C PRO A 92 11.94 0.94 14.22
N HIS A 93 12.99 0.78 15.01
CA HIS A 93 13.13 -0.32 15.97
C HIS A 93 11.96 -0.42 16.98
N ASP A 94 11.51 0.69 17.50
CA ASP A 94 10.38 0.72 18.44
C ASP A 94 9.06 0.29 17.80
N ILE A 95 8.87 0.58 16.51
CA ILE A 95 7.71 0.12 15.73
C ILE A 95 7.79 -1.39 15.54
N ILE A 96 8.95 -1.91 15.19
CA ILE A 96 9.15 -3.37 15.05
C ILE A 96 8.84 -4.08 16.36
N GLN A 97 9.33 -3.56 17.48
CA GLN A 97 9.08 -4.13 18.80
C GLN A 97 7.59 -4.14 19.16
N GLU A 98 6.89 -3.06 18.89
CA GLU A 98 5.45 -2.98 19.15
C GLU A 98 4.67 -4.01 18.32
N ILE A 99 5.00 -4.14 17.04
CA ILE A 99 4.38 -5.12 16.15
C ILE A 99 4.73 -6.55 16.58
N ASN A 100 5.98 -6.83 16.88
CA ASN A 100 6.41 -8.14 17.36
C ASN A 100 5.64 -8.56 18.61
N LYS A 101 5.53 -7.66 19.57
CA LYS A 101 4.79 -7.91 20.83
C LYS A 101 3.32 -8.17 20.56
N LYS A 102 2.69 -7.36 19.73
CA LYS A 102 1.26 -7.43 19.46
C LYS A 102 0.86 -8.68 18.68
N TRP A 103 1.73 -9.13 17.77
CA TRP A 103 1.43 -10.23 16.86
C TRP A 103 2.22 -11.52 17.16
N GLY A 104 3.02 -11.52 18.22
CA GLY A 104 3.81 -12.70 18.58
C GLY A 104 4.88 -13.04 17.54
N LEU A 105 5.51 -12.03 16.96
CA LEU A 105 6.52 -12.18 15.90
C LEU A 105 7.93 -11.94 16.44
N ASN A 106 8.93 -12.34 15.66
CA ASN A 106 10.35 -12.11 15.91
C ASN A 106 11.04 -11.47 14.71
N VAL A 107 10.43 -10.45 14.13
CA VAL A 107 11.00 -9.73 12.99
C VAL A 107 12.26 -8.99 13.44
N PRO A 108 13.42 -9.24 12.83
CA PRO A 108 14.65 -8.52 13.16
C PRO A 108 14.63 -7.11 12.55
N ALA A 109 15.40 -6.22 13.15
CA ALA A 109 15.63 -4.90 12.59
C ALA A 109 16.46 -5.01 11.30
N GLY A 110 15.97 -4.36 10.25
CA GLY A 110 16.66 -4.27 8.98
C GLY A 110 17.11 -2.83 8.69
N LYS A 111 17.30 -2.54 7.42
CA LYS A 111 17.62 -1.18 6.97
C LYS A 111 16.37 -0.31 7.02
N VAL A 112 16.37 0.70 7.86
CA VAL A 112 15.24 1.63 8.02
C VAL A 112 15.21 2.61 6.84
N TYR A 113 14.06 2.69 6.16
CA TYR A 113 13.87 3.66 5.08
C TYR A 113 13.38 5.00 5.57
N ASP A 114 12.53 5.00 6.59
CA ASP A 114 12.04 6.23 7.22
C ASP A 114 12.30 6.15 8.72
N PRO A 115 13.31 6.87 9.22
CA PRO A 115 13.71 6.81 10.62
C PRO A 115 12.79 7.58 11.56
N ASN A 116 11.75 8.27 11.07
CA ASN A 116 10.87 9.07 11.91
C ASN A 116 9.80 8.19 12.59
N PRO A 117 9.96 7.85 13.89
CA PRO A 117 8.98 7.02 14.58
C PRO A 117 7.62 7.70 14.75
N ASP A 118 7.57 9.01 14.80
CA ASP A 118 6.33 9.78 14.99
C ASP A 118 5.35 9.56 13.85
N ARG A 119 5.87 9.39 12.63
CA ARG A 119 5.04 9.09 11.47
C ARG A 119 4.21 7.83 11.68
N TYR A 120 4.82 6.78 12.20
CA TYR A 120 4.14 5.49 12.42
C TYR A 120 3.16 5.55 13.59
N GLN A 121 3.48 6.29 14.64
CA GLN A 121 2.56 6.52 15.74
C GLN A 121 1.33 7.33 15.30
N GLN A 122 1.50 8.24 14.37
CA GLN A 122 0.39 8.98 13.75
C GLN A 122 -0.46 8.07 12.86
N TYR A 123 0.15 7.16 12.10
CA TYR A 123 -0.59 6.14 11.35
C TYR A 123 -1.48 5.28 12.26
N LYS A 124 -1.00 4.96 13.44
CA LYS A 124 -1.77 4.19 14.44
C LYS A 124 -3.06 4.89 14.85
N GLN A 125 -3.06 6.22 14.91
CA GLN A 125 -4.23 7.02 15.30
C GLN A 125 -5.24 7.16 14.15
N PHE A 126 -4.82 6.87 12.94
CA PHE A 126 -5.68 6.95 11.77
C PHE A 126 -6.62 5.75 11.73
N GLN A 127 -7.90 5.99 11.98
CA GLN A 127 -8.92 4.93 11.89
C GLN A 127 -9.28 4.72 10.42
N GLY A 128 -8.76 3.65 9.87
CA GLY A 128 -8.67 3.45 8.45
C GLY A 128 -9.92 2.98 7.71
N SER A 129 -11.12 3.18 8.22
CA SER A 129 -12.35 2.83 7.49
C SER A 129 -12.55 3.68 6.22
N THR A 130 -11.84 4.80 6.14
CA THR A 130 -11.85 5.70 4.98
C THR A 130 -10.57 5.62 4.17
N ALA A 131 -9.61 4.82 4.61
CA ALA A 131 -8.35 4.68 3.90
C ALA A 131 -8.55 3.99 2.56
N LYS A 132 -7.76 4.40 1.58
CA LYS A 132 -7.67 3.69 0.31
C LYS A 132 -7.25 2.25 0.55
N PRO A 133 -7.77 1.28 -0.21
CA PRO A 133 -7.25 -0.08 -0.16
C PRO A 133 -5.76 -0.12 -0.47
N SER A 134 -5.02 -0.97 0.21
CA SER A 134 -3.66 -1.32 -0.20
C SER A 134 -3.69 -2.13 -1.49
N VAL A 135 -2.56 -2.30 -2.14
CA VAL A 135 -2.42 -3.15 -3.32
C VAL A 135 -1.55 -4.34 -2.98
N MET A 136 -2.13 -5.52 -3.11
CA MET A 136 -1.45 -6.78 -2.84
C MET A 136 -1.23 -7.50 -4.16
N VAL A 137 0.01 -7.84 -4.47
CA VAL A 137 0.37 -8.59 -5.68
C VAL A 137 0.99 -9.92 -5.26
N ASN A 138 0.35 -11.02 -5.63
CA ASN A 138 0.77 -12.37 -5.26
C ASN A 138 1.00 -12.53 -3.73
N GLY A 139 0.15 -11.93 -2.93
CA GLY A 139 0.22 -12.00 -1.47
C GLY A 139 1.16 -10.99 -0.81
N VAL A 140 1.86 -10.17 -1.58
CA VAL A 140 2.79 -9.14 -1.09
C VAL A 140 2.14 -7.77 -1.16
N ILE A 141 2.22 -7.01 -0.06
CA ILE A 141 1.75 -5.62 -0.05
C ILE A 141 2.78 -4.77 -0.80
N GLU A 142 2.41 -4.34 -2.00
CA GLU A 142 3.28 -3.55 -2.88
C GLU A 142 3.03 -2.06 -2.78
N PHE A 143 1.77 -1.63 -2.71
CA PHE A 143 1.40 -0.24 -2.48
C PHE A 143 0.56 -0.15 -1.21
N GLY A 144 0.72 0.95 -0.49
CA GLY A 144 0.01 1.14 0.77
C GLY A 144 0.65 0.38 1.93
N VAL A 145 1.97 0.24 1.93
CA VAL A 145 2.73 -0.40 3.03
C VAL A 145 2.50 0.35 4.35
N GLY A 146 2.43 1.68 4.31
CA GLY A 146 2.11 2.48 5.50
C GLY A 146 0.76 2.13 6.11
N ARG A 147 -0.24 1.87 5.29
CA ARG A 147 -1.57 1.41 5.74
C ARG A 147 -1.51 0.02 6.38
N PHE A 148 -0.68 -0.85 5.83
CA PHE A 148 -0.43 -2.18 6.40
C PHE A 148 0.25 -2.07 7.79
N ILE A 149 1.30 -1.27 7.90
CA ILE A 149 1.97 -1.02 9.19
C ILE A 149 1.00 -0.42 10.21
N ALA A 150 0.17 0.55 9.79
CA ALA A 150 -0.85 1.14 10.66
C ALA A 150 -1.86 0.11 11.17
N ALA A 151 -2.32 -0.78 10.29
CA ALA A 151 -3.23 -1.87 10.66
C ALA A 151 -2.59 -2.81 11.70
N LEU A 152 -1.32 -3.13 11.52
CA LEU A 152 -0.58 -3.96 12.47
C LEU A 152 -0.46 -3.27 13.84
N LEU A 153 -0.15 -1.98 13.86
CA LEU A 153 -0.02 -1.20 15.09
C LEU A 153 -1.36 -1.09 15.84
N ARG A 154 -2.48 -1.01 15.13
CA ARG A 154 -3.82 -1.02 15.75
C ARG A 154 -4.26 -2.40 16.19
N GLY A 155 -3.66 -3.46 15.66
CA GLY A 155 -4.10 -4.83 15.89
C GLY A 155 -5.29 -5.25 15.01
N ASP A 156 -5.47 -4.61 13.86
CA ASP A 156 -6.55 -4.91 12.93
C ASP A 156 -6.42 -6.34 12.39
N LYS A 157 -7.49 -7.12 12.48
CA LYS A 157 -7.51 -8.50 12.02
C LYS A 157 -7.60 -8.62 10.50
N GLN A 158 -7.99 -7.55 9.82
CA GLN A 158 -8.15 -7.51 8.37
C GLN A 158 -7.58 -6.22 7.80
N LEU A 159 -7.03 -6.32 6.59
CA LEU A 159 -6.60 -5.19 5.78
C LEU A 159 -7.39 -5.21 4.47
N ILE A 160 -7.96 -4.09 4.08
CA ILE A 160 -8.64 -3.96 2.80
C ILE A 160 -7.59 -3.75 1.72
N ALA A 161 -7.61 -4.60 0.70
CA ALA A 161 -6.62 -4.55 -0.36
C ALA A 161 -7.20 -5.00 -1.71
N TRP A 162 -6.63 -4.47 -2.79
CA TRP A 162 -6.81 -5.04 -4.11
C TRP A 162 -6.02 -6.34 -4.19
N ASP A 163 -6.67 -7.43 -4.56
CA ASP A 163 -6.02 -8.73 -4.75
C ASP A 163 -5.64 -8.88 -6.22
N ILE A 164 -4.34 -8.80 -6.47
CA ILE A 164 -3.79 -8.83 -7.82
C ILE A 164 -2.91 -10.06 -7.99
N ARG A 165 -3.01 -10.68 -9.14
CA ARG A 165 -2.12 -11.75 -9.59
C ARG A 165 -1.23 -11.23 -10.70
N SER A 166 0.02 -11.61 -10.68
CA SER A 166 1.00 -11.27 -11.69
C SER A 166 1.86 -12.49 -12.01
N LYS A 167 2.14 -12.68 -13.29
CA LYS A 167 3.02 -13.77 -13.78
C LYS A 167 4.48 -13.30 -13.74
N LYS A 168 4.94 -12.93 -12.60
CA LYS A 168 6.33 -12.49 -12.48
C LYS A 168 7.20 -13.62 -11.96
#